data_bb3ec091a9519732971757b0df97626d
#
_entry.id   bb3ec091a9519732971757b0df97626d
#
_cell.length_a   1.000
_cell.length_b   1.000
_cell.length_c   1.000
_cell.angle_alpha   90.00
_cell.angle_beta   90.00
_cell.angle_gamma   90.00
#
_symmetry.space_group_name_H-M   'P 1'
#
loop_
_entity.id
_entity.type
_entity.pdbx_description
1 polymer ?
#
loop_
_entity_poly.entity_id
_entity_poly.type
_entity_poly.pdbx_seq_one_letter_code
_entity_poly.pdbx_strand_id
1 'polypeptide(L)'
;GSSSHPTGTGLGAVIFRPPVMAALGTIVLLFQALLLAHGGLTTLGANVFSMAVVGPWVGYAAFRLLGRAPFSIRIFAAMALANLATYVMTATQLALAFPGQNGFVGAWSVFLGIFAITQVPLAVIEGLVGVLIFKALRSWAGPELSALGVFSRRRDHAGTKVEEAIHA
;
A
#
# COMPACT_ATOMS: atom_id res chain seq x y z
N GLY A 1 12.61 11.41 14.38
CA GLY A 1 13.04 11.34 12.98
C GLY A 1 11.91 10.89 12.09
N SER A 2 11.75 11.56 10.98
CA SER A 2 10.81 11.15 9.92
C SER A 2 11.66 10.80 8.69
N SER A 3 11.36 9.70 8.05
CA SER A 3 12.06 9.29 6.84
C SER A 3 11.06 8.84 5.79
N SER A 4 11.40 9.12 4.54
CA SER A 4 10.62 8.72 3.37
C SER A 4 11.22 7.45 2.78
N HIS A 5 10.45 6.38 2.72
CA HIS A 5 10.85 5.13 2.11
C HIS A 5 9.63 4.41 1.51
N PRO A 6 9.83 3.54 0.51
CA PRO A 6 8.76 2.67 0.05
C PRO A 6 8.19 1.84 1.20
N THR A 7 6.88 1.75 1.30
CA THR A 7 6.21 1.07 2.42
C THR A 7 5.79 -0.35 2.09
N GLY A 8 5.51 -0.64 0.83
CA GLY A 8 4.99 -1.94 0.38
C GLY A 8 3.56 -2.24 0.85
N THR A 9 2.95 -1.34 1.64
CA THR A 9 1.67 -1.59 2.29
C THR A 9 0.52 -1.76 1.30
N GLY A 10 0.58 -1.08 0.15
CA GLY A 10 -0.39 -1.23 -0.93
C GLY A 10 -0.40 -2.65 -1.52
N LEU A 11 0.79 -3.23 -1.77
CA LEU A 11 0.92 -4.60 -2.25
C LEU A 11 0.48 -5.60 -1.18
N GLY A 12 0.92 -5.41 0.06
CA GLY A 12 0.51 -6.24 1.18
C GLY A 12 -1.01 -6.26 1.37
N ALA A 13 -1.67 -5.11 1.20
CA ALA A 13 -3.13 -5.02 1.29
C ALA A 13 -3.85 -5.75 0.15
N VAL A 14 -3.27 -5.79 -1.06
CA VAL A 14 -3.82 -6.57 -2.17
C VAL A 14 -3.70 -8.07 -1.91
N ILE A 15 -2.57 -8.53 -1.37
CA ILE A 15 -2.29 -9.95 -1.14
C ILE A 15 -3.03 -10.48 0.10
N PHE A 16 -2.89 -9.81 1.24
CA PHE A 16 -3.35 -10.29 2.55
C PHE A 16 -4.65 -9.66 3.04
N ARG A 17 -5.20 -8.68 2.32
CA ARG A 17 -6.32 -7.84 2.72
C ARG A 17 -5.94 -6.78 3.78
N PRO A 18 -6.65 -5.62 3.80
CA PRO A 18 -6.29 -4.50 4.68
C PRO A 18 -6.26 -4.82 6.18
N PRO A 19 -7.16 -5.64 6.77
CA PRO A 19 -7.09 -5.93 8.19
C PRO A 19 -5.83 -6.70 8.60
N VAL A 20 -5.42 -7.67 7.78
CA VAL A 20 -4.17 -8.42 8.02
C VAL A 20 -2.96 -7.50 7.83
N MET A 21 -2.99 -6.65 6.79
CA MET A 21 -1.93 -5.68 6.56
C MET A 21 -1.82 -4.67 7.71
N ALA A 22 -2.93 -4.26 8.31
CA ALA A 22 -2.91 -3.38 9.48
C ALA A 22 -2.19 -4.03 10.68
N ALA A 23 -2.44 -5.31 10.93
CA ALA A 23 -1.74 -6.05 11.98
C ALA A 23 -0.25 -6.19 11.68
N LEU A 24 0.11 -6.63 10.48
CA LEU A 24 1.51 -6.77 10.04
C LEU A 24 2.24 -5.42 10.06
N GLY A 25 1.62 -4.37 9.54
CA GLY A 25 2.18 -3.02 9.54
C GLY A 25 2.40 -2.48 10.95
N THR A 26 1.50 -2.75 11.87
CA THR A 26 1.66 -2.37 13.29
C THR A 26 2.88 -3.03 13.92
N ILE A 27 3.06 -4.34 13.68
CA ILE A 27 4.23 -5.09 14.17
C ILE A 27 5.52 -4.51 13.58
N VAL A 28 5.57 -4.29 12.27
CA VAL A 28 6.74 -3.72 11.60
C VAL A 28 7.07 -2.34 12.15
N LEU A 29 6.07 -1.45 12.29
CA LEU A 29 6.26 -0.10 12.82
C LEU A 29 6.72 -0.11 14.28
N LEU A 30 6.26 -1.06 15.09
CA LEU A 30 6.75 -1.25 16.46
C LEU A 30 8.24 -1.60 16.46
N PHE A 31 8.68 -2.55 15.63
CA PHE A 31 10.10 -2.89 15.50
C PHE A 31 10.92 -1.72 14.96
N GLN A 32 10.41 -0.97 13.99
CA GLN A 32 11.08 0.23 13.48
C GLN A 32 11.27 1.29 14.57
N ALA A 33 10.25 1.52 15.40
CA ALA A 33 10.32 2.49 16.49
C ALA A 33 11.31 2.07 17.59
N LEU A 34 11.39 0.76 17.89
CA LEU A 34 12.25 0.23 18.96
C LEU A 34 13.69 0.02 18.53
N LEU A 35 13.93 -0.48 17.31
CA LEU A 35 15.26 -0.95 16.88
C LEU A 35 15.96 0.02 15.93
N LEU A 36 15.19 0.80 15.15
CA LEU A 36 15.77 1.62 14.08
C LEU A 36 15.67 3.12 14.36
N ALA A 37 15.15 3.51 15.53
CA ALA A 37 14.83 4.92 15.87
C ALA A 37 14.03 5.64 14.75
N HIS A 38 13.19 4.89 14.05
CA HIS A 38 12.41 5.33 12.90
C HIS A 38 11.00 5.72 13.35
N GLY A 39 10.68 6.99 13.33
CA GLY A 39 9.52 7.51 14.02
C GLY A 39 9.83 7.66 15.51
N GLY A 40 9.14 7.01 16.36
CA GLY A 40 9.33 6.97 17.80
C GLY A 40 8.11 6.36 18.46
N LEU A 41 8.24 5.92 19.70
CA LEU A 41 7.12 5.37 20.47
C LEU A 41 5.99 6.39 20.66
N THR A 42 6.34 7.67 20.80
CA THR A 42 5.37 8.76 20.97
C THR A 42 4.53 9.02 19.74
N THR A 43 5.07 8.74 18.53
CA THR A 43 4.38 8.92 17.24
C THR A 43 3.86 7.60 16.67
N LEU A 44 4.09 6.47 17.35
CA LEU A 44 3.73 5.14 16.85
C LEU A 44 2.25 5.04 16.46
N GLY A 45 1.35 5.53 17.29
CA GLY A 45 -0.09 5.49 17.00
C GLY A 45 -0.45 6.27 15.73
N ALA A 46 0.12 7.45 15.54
CA ALA A 46 -0.08 8.25 14.33
C ALA A 46 0.47 7.54 13.08
N ASN A 47 1.67 6.95 13.19
CA ASN A 47 2.29 6.19 12.11
C ASN A 47 1.48 4.93 11.76
N VAL A 48 1.03 4.17 12.76
CA VAL A 48 0.17 3.00 12.55
C VAL A 48 -1.11 3.42 11.83
N PHE A 49 -1.76 4.48 12.27
CA PHE A 49 -3.00 4.92 11.64
C PHE A 49 -2.80 5.35 10.19
N SER A 50 -1.76 6.13 9.88
CA SER A 50 -1.50 6.58 8.51
C SER A 50 -0.99 5.47 7.60
N MET A 51 0.02 4.68 8.04
CA MET A 51 0.74 3.72 7.20
C MET A 51 0.15 2.31 7.23
N ALA A 52 -0.37 1.85 8.37
CA ALA A 52 -0.89 0.49 8.50
C ALA A 52 -2.42 0.41 8.32
N VAL A 53 -3.13 1.54 8.48
CA VAL A 53 -4.59 1.58 8.28
C VAL A 53 -4.94 2.35 7.01
N VAL A 54 -4.77 3.68 6.99
CA VAL A 54 -5.29 4.52 5.88
C VAL A 54 -4.67 4.13 4.54
N GLY A 55 -3.33 4.04 4.46
CA GLY A 55 -2.63 3.66 3.23
C GLY A 55 -3.12 2.35 2.62
N PRO A 56 -3.07 1.22 3.35
CA PRO A 56 -3.56 -0.08 2.88
C PRO A 56 -5.01 -0.10 2.43
N TRP A 57 -5.90 0.57 3.17
CA TRP A 57 -7.32 0.62 2.81
C TRP A 57 -7.56 1.39 1.50
N VAL A 58 -6.90 2.54 1.33
CA VAL A 58 -6.99 3.32 0.08
C VAL A 58 -6.38 2.56 -1.08
N GLY A 59 -5.21 1.96 -0.91
CA GLY A 59 -4.57 1.14 -1.94
C GLY A 59 -5.44 -0.03 -2.37
N TYR A 60 -6.01 -0.76 -1.41
CA TYR A 60 -6.92 -1.87 -1.70
C TYR A 60 -8.21 -1.41 -2.39
N ALA A 61 -8.78 -0.28 -1.96
CA ALA A 61 -9.95 0.31 -2.62
C ALA A 61 -9.64 0.66 -4.08
N ALA A 62 -8.50 1.30 -4.35
CA ALA A 62 -8.05 1.61 -5.71
C ALA A 62 -7.91 0.33 -6.56
N PHE A 63 -7.29 -0.71 -6.01
CA PHE A 63 -7.18 -2.01 -6.67
C PHE A 63 -8.54 -2.61 -7.04
N ARG A 64 -9.53 -2.49 -6.16
CA ARG A 64 -10.88 -3.01 -6.37
C ARG A 64 -11.66 -2.18 -7.38
N LEU A 65 -11.62 -0.86 -7.27
CA LEU A 65 -12.33 0.06 -8.15
C LEU A 65 -11.84 -0.03 -9.62
N LEU A 66 -10.55 -0.27 -9.81
CA LEU A 66 -9.95 -0.48 -11.12
C LEU A 66 -10.11 -1.92 -11.65
N GLY A 67 -11.13 -2.63 -11.23
CA GLY A 67 -11.34 -4.06 -11.51
C GLY A 67 -11.32 -4.47 -12.98
N ARG A 68 -11.60 -3.55 -13.92
CA ARG A 68 -11.56 -3.77 -15.37
C ARG A 68 -10.21 -3.45 -16.01
N ALA A 69 -9.33 -2.72 -15.31
CA ALA A 69 -8.02 -2.36 -15.83
C ALA A 69 -7.05 -3.56 -15.85
N PRO A 70 -6.00 -3.50 -16.67
CA PRO A 70 -4.91 -4.45 -16.63
C PRO A 70 -4.33 -4.59 -15.23
N PHE A 71 -3.96 -5.82 -14.84
CA PHE A 71 -3.55 -6.12 -13.47
C PHE A 71 -2.36 -5.27 -13.00
N SER A 72 -1.40 -4.99 -13.91
CA SER A 72 -0.25 -4.12 -13.61
C SER A 72 -0.67 -2.70 -13.24
N ILE A 73 -1.67 -2.14 -13.93
CA ILE A 73 -2.20 -0.81 -13.62
C ILE A 73 -2.87 -0.81 -12.24
N ARG A 74 -3.60 -1.87 -11.91
CA ARG A 74 -4.25 -2.03 -10.61
C ARG A 74 -3.24 -2.10 -9.47
N ILE A 75 -2.14 -2.84 -9.64
CA ILE A 75 -1.04 -2.91 -8.65
C ILE A 75 -0.34 -1.57 -8.54
N PHE A 76 0.02 -0.94 -9.67
CA PHE A 76 0.61 0.38 -9.66
C PHE A 76 -0.23 1.38 -8.88
N ALA A 77 -1.52 1.48 -9.19
CA ALA A 77 -2.44 2.38 -8.51
C ALA A 77 -2.59 2.06 -7.01
N ALA A 78 -2.65 0.78 -6.65
CA ALA A 78 -2.72 0.36 -5.25
C ALA A 78 -1.51 0.84 -4.46
N MET A 79 -0.30 0.67 -5.01
CA MET A 79 0.94 1.08 -4.36
C MET A 79 1.07 2.60 -4.28
N ALA A 80 0.91 3.28 -5.42
CA ALA A 80 1.05 4.74 -5.50
C ALA A 80 0.03 5.48 -4.63
N LEU A 81 -1.23 5.06 -4.67
CA LEU A 81 -2.29 5.71 -3.89
C LEU A 81 -2.21 5.35 -2.39
N ALA A 82 -1.75 4.16 -2.02
CA ALA A 82 -1.48 3.82 -0.62
C ALA A 82 -0.39 4.75 -0.04
N ASN A 83 0.71 4.96 -0.79
CA ASN A 83 1.76 5.88 -0.40
C ASN A 83 1.23 7.31 -0.24
N LEU A 84 0.59 7.86 -1.25
CA LEU A 84 0.05 9.23 -1.22
C LEU A 84 -0.97 9.42 -0.09
N ALA A 85 -1.88 8.46 0.12
CA ALA A 85 -2.88 8.52 1.19
C ALA A 85 -2.22 8.52 2.58
N THR A 86 -1.16 7.75 2.77
CA THR A 86 -0.36 7.76 4.00
C THR A 86 0.14 9.17 4.30
N TYR A 87 0.70 9.85 3.32
CA TYR A 87 1.28 11.18 3.54
C TYR A 87 0.26 12.30 3.62
N VAL A 88 -0.86 12.21 2.90
CA VAL A 88 -1.99 13.12 3.11
C VAL A 88 -2.52 12.99 4.55
N MET A 89 -2.62 11.77 5.07
CA MET A 89 -3.05 11.53 6.44
C MET A 89 -2.02 12.06 7.45
N THR A 90 -0.73 11.84 7.20
CA THR A 90 0.35 12.38 8.04
C THR A 90 0.35 13.91 8.05
N ALA A 91 0.17 14.56 6.88
CA ALA A 91 0.03 16.01 6.79
C ALA A 91 -1.17 16.52 7.61
N THR A 92 -2.28 15.79 7.57
CA THR A 92 -3.48 16.10 8.36
C THR A 92 -3.21 16.01 9.86
N GLN A 93 -2.55 14.94 10.31
CA GLN A 93 -2.17 14.76 11.71
C GLN A 93 -1.23 15.87 12.19
N LEU A 94 -0.24 16.23 11.38
CA LEU A 94 0.70 17.32 11.70
C LEU A 94 0.00 18.68 11.76
N ALA A 95 -0.89 18.97 10.82
CA ALA A 95 -1.64 20.22 10.80
C ALA A 95 -2.60 20.36 11.99
N LEU A 96 -3.15 19.26 12.48
CA LEU A 96 -3.96 19.22 13.69
C LEU A 96 -3.12 19.46 14.94
N ALA A 97 -1.92 18.87 15.00
CA ALA A 97 -1.02 19.00 16.13
C ALA A 97 -0.31 20.36 16.17
N PHE A 98 -0.03 20.94 14.99
CA PHE A 98 0.77 22.17 14.82
C PHE A 98 0.10 23.12 13.81
N PRO A 99 -1.06 23.72 14.13
CA PRO A 99 -1.80 24.56 13.18
C PRO A 99 -1.09 25.89 12.86
N GLY A 100 -0.12 26.32 13.69
CA GLY A 100 0.61 27.56 13.50
C GLY A 100 -0.28 28.81 13.53
N GLN A 101 0.25 29.94 13.07
CA GLN A 101 -0.49 31.21 13.05
C GLN A 101 -1.58 31.26 11.95
N ASN A 102 -1.41 30.49 10.86
CA ASN A 102 -2.34 30.46 9.73
C ASN A 102 -3.46 29.40 9.88
N GLY A 103 -3.58 28.80 11.05
CA GLY A 103 -4.58 27.80 11.34
C GLY A 103 -4.36 26.46 10.60
N PHE A 104 -5.33 25.56 10.75
CA PHE A 104 -5.26 24.21 10.21
C PHE A 104 -5.00 24.18 8.69
N VAL A 105 -5.78 24.93 7.90
CA VAL A 105 -5.69 24.90 6.43
C VAL A 105 -4.33 25.42 5.95
N GLY A 106 -3.80 26.48 6.58
CA GLY A 106 -2.47 26.99 6.26
C GLY A 106 -1.37 25.97 6.55
N ALA A 107 -1.39 25.38 7.75
CA ALA A 107 -0.44 24.34 8.12
C ALA A 107 -0.54 23.10 7.20
N TRP A 108 -1.75 22.65 6.92
CA TRP A 108 -2.02 21.49 6.07
C TRP A 108 -1.45 21.67 4.65
N SER A 109 -1.68 22.85 4.04
CA SER A 109 -1.14 23.14 2.71
C SER A 109 0.39 23.18 2.68
N VAL A 110 1.02 23.71 3.73
CA VAL A 110 2.49 23.70 3.88
C VAL A 110 3.03 22.29 4.00
N PHE A 111 2.46 21.45 4.88
CA PHE A 111 2.91 20.06 5.04
C PHE A 111 2.70 19.25 3.77
N LEU A 112 1.56 19.40 3.07
CA LEU A 112 1.32 18.73 1.79
C LEU A 112 2.34 19.17 0.75
N GLY A 113 2.66 20.46 0.64
CA GLY A 113 3.65 20.96 -0.29
C GLY A 113 5.03 20.39 -0.03
N ILE A 114 5.47 20.35 1.23
CA ILE A 114 6.76 19.75 1.61
C ILE A 114 6.80 18.26 1.26
N PHE A 115 5.74 17.51 1.58
CA PHE A 115 5.70 16.08 1.29
C PHE A 115 5.58 15.80 -0.22
N ALA A 116 4.84 16.59 -0.98
CA ALA A 116 4.64 16.35 -2.40
C ALA A 116 5.96 16.24 -3.18
N ILE A 117 6.95 17.07 -2.83
CA ILE A 117 8.26 17.09 -3.50
C ILE A 117 8.95 15.72 -3.47
N THR A 118 8.84 15.01 -2.36
CA THR A 118 9.47 13.68 -2.17
C THR A 118 8.50 12.53 -2.42
N GLN A 119 7.25 12.68 -2.02
CA GLN A 119 6.30 11.57 -2.03
C GLN A 119 5.65 11.32 -3.38
N VAL A 120 5.51 12.32 -4.23
CA VAL A 120 5.00 12.11 -5.60
C VAL A 120 5.99 11.26 -6.43
N PRO A 121 7.28 11.62 -6.53
CA PRO A 121 8.27 10.76 -7.18
C PRO A 121 8.35 9.37 -6.54
N LEU A 122 8.35 9.30 -5.21
CA LEU A 122 8.43 8.04 -4.49
C LEU A 122 7.22 7.14 -4.76
N ALA A 123 6.00 7.69 -4.81
CA ALA A 123 4.79 6.94 -5.13
C ALA A 123 4.86 6.31 -6.53
N VAL A 124 5.41 7.04 -7.51
CA VAL A 124 5.61 6.50 -8.87
C VAL A 124 6.61 5.35 -8.84
N ILE A 125 7.76 5.54 -8.18
CA ILE A 125 8.80 4.50 -8.05
C ILE A 125 8.22 3.27 -7.32
N GLU A 126 7.53 3.48 -6.20
CA GLU A 126 6.91 2.41 -5.42
C GLU A 126 5.87 1.64 -6.25
N GLY A 127 5.06 2.35 -7.04
CA GLY A 127 4.11 1.73 -7.97
C GLY A 127 4.80 0.85 -9.02
N LEU A 128 5.87 1.33 -9.63
CA LEU A 128 6.65 0.57 -10.62
C LEU A 128 7.32 -0.67 -10.00
N VAL A 129 7.99 -0.48 -8.88
CA VAL A 129 8.64 -1.57 -8.13
C VAL A 129 7.60 -2.60 -7.69
N GLY A 130 6.43 -2.16 -7.22
CA GLY A 130 5.32 -3.05 -6.85
C GLY A 130 4.84 -3.92 -8.00
N VAL A 131 4.76 -3.37 -9.21
CA VAL A 131 4.43 -4.14 -10.42
C VAL A 131 5.50 -5.19 -10.73
N LEU A 132 6.78 -4.85 -10.59
CA LEU A 132 7.89 -5.79 -10.82
C LEU A 132 7.88 -6.92 -9.78
N ILE A 133 7.76 -6.59 -8.51
CA ILE A 133 7.66 -7.56 -7.41
C ILE A 133 6.45 -8.48 -7.62
N PHE A 134 5.30 -7.92 -7.96
CA PHE A 134 4.10 -8.71 -8.19
C PHE A 134 4.26 -9.69 -9.37
N LYS A 135 4.89 -9.26 -10.47
CA LYS A 135 5.19 -10.16 -11.61
C LYS A 135 6.11 -11.30 -11.19
N ALA A 136 7.15 -11.02 -10.39
CA ALA A 136 8.03 -12.03 -9.84
C ALA A 136 7.28 -12.99 -8.91
N LEU A 137 6.48 -12.48 -7.97
CA LEU A 137 5.66 -13.30 -7.09
C LEU A 137 4.69 -14.20 -7.87
N ARG A 138 4.09 -13.68 -8.94
CA ARG A 138 3.19 -14.47 -9.80
C ARG A 138 3.91 -15.63 -10.49
N SER A 139 5.18 -15.45 -10.87
CA SER A 139 5.95 -16.52 -11.51
C SER A 139 6.44 -17.58 -10.53
N TRP A 140 6.70 -17.20 -9.27
CA TRP A 140 7.27 -18.12 -8.26
C TRP A 140 6.24 -18.71 -7.32
N ALA A 141 5.21 -17.95 -6.96
CA ALA A 141 4.20 -18.26 -5.96
C ALA A 141 2.77 -18.11 -6.50
N GLY A 142 2.55 -18.47 -7.77
CA GLY A 142 1.24 -18.37 -8.42
C GLY A 142 0.13 -19.16 -7.73
N PRO A 143 0.37 -20.44 -7.35
CA PRO A 143 -0.61 -21.25 -6.61
C PRO A 143 -1.02 -20.62 -5.27
N GLU A 144 -0.06 -20.08 -4.50
CA GLU A 144 -0.28 -19.44 -3.22
C GLU A 144 -1.09 -18.14 -3.37
N LEU A 145 -0.78 -17.33 -4.38
CA LEU A 145 -1.53 -16.13 -4.69
C LEU A 145 -2.99 -16.44 -5.09
N SER A 146 -3.20 -17.56 -5.78
CA SER A 146 -4.54 -18.05 -6.13
C SER A 146 -5.29 -18.53 -4.89
N ALA A 147 -4.61 -19.22 -3.96
CA ALA A 147 -5.17 -19.66 -2.69
C ALA A 147 -5.59 -18.47 -1.81
N LEU A 148 -4.82 -17.36 -1.85
CA LEU A 148 -5.16 -16.11 -1.17
C LEU A 148 -6.28 -15.31 -1.87
N GLY A 149 -6.78 -15.79 -3.00
CA GLY A 149 -7.87 -15.15 -3.74
C GLY A 149 -7.49 -13.85 -4.43
N VAL A 150 -6.19 -13.64 -4.71
CA VAL A 150 -5.70 -12.47 -5.46
C VAL A 150 -6.17 -12.53 -6.90
N PHE A 151 -6.30 -13.74 -7.46
CA PHE A 151 -6.88 -14.02 -8.77
C PHE A 151 -8.28 -14.63 -8.62
N SER A 152 -9.23 -14.18 -9.45
CA SER A 152 -10.53 -14.84 -9.54
C SER A 152 -10.37 -16.22 -10.18
N ARG A 153 -10.87 -17.26 -9.54
CA ARG A 153 -10.88 -18.69 -9.97
C ARG A 153 -11.58 -18.96 -11.32
N ARG A 154 -12.00 -17.93 -12.05
CA ARG A 154 -12.89 -18.08 -13.22
C ARG A 154 -12.21 -18.54 -14.51
N ARG A 155 -10.89 -18.81 -14.55
CA ARG A 155 -10.18 -19.26 -15.76
C ARG A 155 -9.59 -20.66 -15.70
N ASP A 156 -9.57 -21.31 -14.56
CA ASP A 156 -8.88 -22.60 -14.45
C ASP A 156 -9.74 -23.80 -14.93
N HIS A 157 -11.07 -23.62 -15.04
CA HIS A 157 -11.95 -24.67 -15.61
C HIS A 157 -11.90 -24.77 -17.14
N ALA A 158 -11.30 -23.84 -17.85
CA ALA A 158 -11.13 -23.96 -19.30
C ALA A 158 -9.89 -24.77 -19.67
N GLY A 159 -8.83 -24.71 -18.84
CA GLY A 159 -7.61 -25.49 -19.04
C GLY A 159 -7.80 -27.00 -18.82
N THR A 160 -8.49 -27.36 -17.73
CA THR A 160 -8.76 -28.77 -17.38
C THR A 160 -9.64 -29.49 -18.42
N LYS A 161 -10.60 -28.79 -19.01
CA LYS A 161 -11.44 -29.39 -20.08
C LYS A 161 -10.69 -29.64 -21.39
N VAL A 162 -9.65 -28.85 -21.68
CA VAL A 162 -8.82 -29.06 -22.86
C VAL A 162 -7.84 -30.21 -22.64
N GLU A 163 -7.34 -30.39 -21.43
CA GLU A 163 -6.42 -31.46 -21.06
C GLU A 163 -7.12 -32.84 -20.99
N GLU A 164 -8.36 -32.87 -20.46
CA GLU A 164 -9.22 -34.09 -20.52
C GLU A 164 -9.64 -34.47 -21.95
N ALA A 165 -9.83 -33.50 -22.85
CA ALA A 165 -10.20 -33.77 -24.24
C ALA A 165 -9.01 -34.25 -25.11
N ILE A 166 -7.76 -34.06 -24.68
CA ILE A 166 -6.55 -34.52 -25.36
C ILE A 166 -6.20 -35.96 -24.95
N HIS A 167 -6.65 -36.41 -23.78
CA HIS A 167 -6.39 -37.76 -23.24
C HIS A 167 -7.57 -38.74 -23.38
N ALA A 168 -8.68 -38.31 -23.98
CA ALA A 168 -9.82 -39.17 -24.35
C ALA A 168 -9.83 -39.48 -25.86
#